data_cb9a148c9582f1392909c9d7704ec87c
#
_entry.id   cb9a148c9582f1392909c9d7704ec87c
#
_cell.length_a   1.000
_cell.length_b   1.000
_cell.length_c   1.000
_cell.angle_alpha   90.00
_cell.angle_beta   90.00
_cell.angle_gamma   90.00
#
_symmetry.space_group_name_H-M   'P 1'
#
loop_
_entity.id
_entity.type
_entity.pdbx_description
1 polymer ?
#
loop_
_entity_poly.entity_id
_entity_poly.type
_entity_poly.pdbx_seq_one_letter_code
_entity_poly.pdbx_strand_id
1 'polypeptide(L)'
;EMLFGRLGEKKIYVDMIVQSTGKDNQASISFTVLKKDLPEVLAICEILRKEWKASEVTAKEDIAIVSAVGVGMMSSYGVAGRMFKVLSQHGVNIEMISTSEIGISCVIDAMYAELAVKAIHKEFLEN
;
A
#
# COMPACT_ATOMS: atom_id res chain seq x y z
N GLU A 1 -13.30 10.50 -8.75
CA GLU A 1 -12.37 11.47 -9.25
C GLU A 1 -11.79 11.14 -10.57
N MET A 2 -11.16 12.15 -11.18
CA MET A 2 -10.62 11.99 -12.52
C MET A 2 -9.60 10.88 -12.62
N LEU A 3 -8.69 10.77 -11.63
CA LEU A 3 -7.65 9.76 -11.70
C LEU A 3 -8.25 8.35 -11.73
N PHE A 4 -9.02 8.02 -10.72
CA PHE A 4 -9.54 6.65 -10.63
C PHE A 4 -10.62 6.39 -11.66
N GLY A 5 -11.32 7.43 -12.10
CA GLY A 5 -12.25 7.30 -13.21
C GLY A 5 -11.54 6.90 -14.50
N ARG A 6 -10.41 7.55 -14.78
CA ARG A 6 -9.64 7.21 -15.98
C ARG A 6 -9.05 5.81 -15.90
N LEU A 7 -8.54 5.44 -14.72
CA LEU A 7 -8.02 4.10 -14.54
C LEU A 7 -9.09 3.05 -14.73
N GLY A 8 -10.30 3.33 -14.21
CA GLY A 8 -11.42 2.40 -14.37
C GLY A 8 -11.85 2.25 -15.82
N GLU A 9 -11.85 3.34 -16.57
CA GLU A 9 -12.19 3.27 -18.00
C GLU A 9 -11.22 2.38 -18.76
N LYS A 10 -9.96 2.34 -18.33
CA LYS A 10 -8.95 1.49 -18.95
C LYS A 10 -8.91 0.10 -18.35
N LYS A 11 -9.83 -0.20 -17.42
CA LYS A 11 -9.93 -1.49 -16.75
C LYS A 11 -8.65 -1.84 -16.01
N ILE A 12 -8.03 -0.85 -15.40
CA ILE A 12 -6.84 -1.04 -14.60
C ILE A 12 -7.26 -1.34 -13.16
N TYR A 13 -6.78 -2.47 -12.65
CA TYR A 13 -7.10 -2.88 -11.29
C TYR A 13 -6.23 -2.12 -10.30
N VAL A 14 -6.86 -1.50 -9.31
CA VAL A 14 -6.18 -0.80 -8.23
C VAL A 14 -6.48 -1.54 -6.95
N ASP A 15 -5.44 -1.96 -6.24
CA ASP A 15 -5.62 -2.78 -5.04
C ASP A 15 -5.70 -1.92 -3.79
N MET A 16 -4.63 -1.21 -3.46
CA MET A 16 -4.59 -0.38 -2.26
C MET A 16 -4.54 1.09 -2.66
N ILE A 17 -5.25 1.92 -1.90
CA ILE A 17 -5.25 3.38 -2.10
C ILE A 17 -5.05 4.02 -0.73
N VAL A 18 -4.08 4.92 -0.64
CA VAL A 18 -3.83 5.68 0.58
C VAL A 18 -3.72 7.15 0.20
N GLN A 19 -4.50 7.97 0.87
CA GLN A 19 -4.45 9.43 0.70
C GLN A 19 -3.89 10.04 1.98
N SER A 20 -3.10 11.08 1.82
CA SER A 20 -2.61 11.80 2.98
C SER A 20 -2.48 13.27 2.64
N THR A 21 -2.55 14.11 3.68
CA THR A 21 -2.32 15.54 3.55
C THR A 21 -1.10 15.86 4.39
N GLY A 22 -0.08 16.35 3.73
CA GLY A 22 1.16 16.70 4.40
C GLY A 22 1.17 18.14 4.83
N LYS A 23 2.37 18.63 5.13
CA LYS A 23 2.57 20.03 5.50
C LYS A 23 2.19 20.93 4.32
N ASP A 24 1.78 22.13 4.63
CA ASP A 24 1.42 23.15 3.63
C ASP A 24 0.24 22.73 2.76
N ASN A 25 -0.65 21.89 3.33
CA ASN A 25 -1.86 21.45 2.65
C ASN A 25 -1.60 20.68 1.36
N GLN A 26 -0.40 20.14 1.23
CA GLN A 26 -0.11 19.29 0.07
C GLN A 26 -0.70 17.91 0.30
N ALA A 27 -1.47 17.46 -0.67
CA ALA A 27 -2.09 16.14 -0.61
C ALA A 27 -1.31 15.18 -1.49
N SER A 28 -1.25 13.93 -1.06
CA SER A 28 -0.66 12.89 -1.88
C SER A 28 -1.59 11.70 -1.95
N ILE A 29 -1.53 10.99 -3.07
CA ILE A 29 -2.28 9.77 -3.29
C ILE A 29 -1.27 8.71 -3.69
N SER A 30 -1.28 7.59 -2.96
CA SER A 30 -0.46 6.44 -3.30
C SER A 30 -1.37 5.26 -3.55
N PHE A 31 -1.08 4.48 -4.58
CA PHE A 31 -1.92 3.32 -4.86
C PHE A 31 -1.08 2.25 -5.56
N THR A 32 -1.58 1.04 -5.53
CA THR A 32 -0.89 -0.10 -6.13
C THR A 32 -1.65 -0.57 -7.36
N VAL A 33 -0.90 -0.98 -8.37
CA VAL A 33 -1.46 -1.53 -9.60
C VAL A 33 -0.66 -2.78 -9.97
N LEU A 34 -1.19 -3.56 -10.90
CA LEU A 34 -0.43 -4.67 -11.43
C LEU A 34 0.76 -4.15 -12.22
N LYS A 35 1.87 -4.85 -12.13
CA LYS A 35 3.10 -4.41 -12.76
C LYS A 35 2.94 -4.22 -14.26
N LYS A 36 2.14 -5.07 -14.90
CA LYS A 36 1.91 -4.98 -16.35
C LYS A 36 1.23 -3.69 -16.76
N ASP A 37 0.50 -3.06 -15.84
CA ASP A 37 -0.25 -1.84 -16.13
C ASP A 37 0.55 -0.58 -15.83
N LEU A 38 1.74 -0.72 -15.26
CA LEU A 38 2.48 0.43 -14.78
C LEU A 38 2.79 1.47 -15.87
N PRO A 39 3.23 1.07 -17.08
CA PRO A 39 3.51 2.09 -18.11
C PRO A 39 2.29 2.94 -18.45
N GLU A 40 1.12 2.31 -18.59
CA GLU A 40 -0.09 3.07 -18.91
C GLU A 40 -0.51 3.95 -17.74
N VAL A 41 -0.38 3.45 -16.51
CA VAL A 41 -0.71 4.22 -15.32
C VAL A 41 0.19 5.44 -15.23
N LEU A 42 1.48 5.28 -15.46
CA LEU A 42 2.41 6.40 -15.40
C LEU A 42 2.08 7.47 -16.45
N ALA A 43 1.67 7.05 -17.65
CA ALA A 43 1.28 8.00 -18.67
C ALA A 43 0.06 8.80 -18.25
N ILE A 44 -0.94 8.14 -17.68
CA ILE A 44 -2.15 8.81 -17.19
C ILE A 44 -1.80 9.78 -16.07
N CYS A 45 -0.97 9.33 -15.13
CA CYS A 45 -0.58 10.15 -13.99
C CYS A 45 0.21 11.39 -14.43
N GLU A 46 1.05 11.25 -15.45
CA GLU A 46 1.82 12.40 -15.92
C GLU A 46 0.92 13.45 -16.56
N ILE A 47 -0.10 13.02 -17.29
CA ILE A 47 -1.07 13.96 -17.86
C ILE A 47 -1.77 14.73 -16.75
N LEU A 48 -2.24 14.00 -15.72
CA LEU A 48 -2.94 14.64 -14.62
C LEU A 48 -2.02 15.51 -13.78
N ARG A 49 -0.75 15.10 -13.63
CA ARG A 49 0.22 15.91 -12.90
C ARG A 49 0.32 17.30 -13.52
N LYS A 50 0.39 17.35 -14.84
CA LYS A 50 0.49 18.64 -15.53
C LYS A 50 -0.78 19.44 -15.39
N GLU A 51 -1.95 18.78 -15.53
CA GLU A 51 -3.22 19.47 -15.42
C GLU A 51 -3.44 20.03 -14.01
N TRP A 52 -3.03 19.30 -13.01
CA TRP A 52 -3.25 19.70 -11.60
C TRP A 52 -2.08 20.42 -11.00
N LYS A 53 -1.02 20.63 -11.79
CA LYS A 53 0.21 21.29 -11.33
C LYS A 53 0.78 20.62 -10.08
N ALA A 54 0.71 19.30 -10.06
CA ALA A 54 1.28 18.52 -8.96
C ALA A 54 2.80 18.47 -9.09
N SER A 55 3.47 18.25 -7.95
CA SER A 55 4.94 18.32 -7.90
C SER A 55 5.60 17.19 -8.65
N GLU A 56 5.13 15.96 -8.45
CA GLU A 56 5.85 14.83 -8.99
C GLU A 56 4.96 13.60 -9.03
N VAL A 57 5.36 12.66 -9.88
CA VAL A 57 4.82 11.30 -9.93
C VAL A 57 6.01 10.38 -9.77
N THR A 58 5.92 9.46 -8.82
CA THR A 58 6.97 8.46 -8.62
C THR A 58 6.34 7.09 -8.61
N ALA A 59 7.14 6.08 -8.96
CA ALA A 59 6.70 4.70 -8.94
C ALA A 59 7.79 3.83 -8.34
N LYS A 60 7.34 2.77 -7.67
CA LYS A 60 8.26 1.78 -7.13
C LYS A 60 7.80 0.41 -7.59
N GLU A 61 8.71 -0.34 -8.19
CA GLU A 61 8.45 -1.72 -8.56
C GLU A 61 9.00 -2.63 -7.47
N ASP A 62 8.83 -3.92 -7.68
CA ASP A 62 9.37 -4.95 -6.78
C ASP A 62 8.86 -4.77 -5.35
N ILE A 63 7.57 -4.54 -5.23
CA ILE A 63 6.90 -4.51 -3.93
C ILE A 63 6.07 -5.76 -3.76
N ALA A 64 5.74 -6.05 -2.50
CA ALA A 64 4.83 -7.12 -2.15
C ALA A 64 3.81 -6.58 -1.16
N ILE A 65 2.60 -7.15 -1.20
CA ILE A 65 1.57 -6.82 -0.23
C ILE A 65 1.42 -8.02 0.69
N VAL A 66 1.64 -7.80 1.98
CA VAL A 66 1.45 -8.85 2.98
C VAL A 66 0.31 -8.46 3.88
N SER A 67 -0.53 -9.44 4.22
CA SER A 67 -1.76 -9.16 4.95
C SER A 67 -1.95 -10.14 6.10
N ALA A 68 -2.51 -9.61 7.20
CA ALA A 68 -3.03 -10.45 8.27
C ALA A 68 -4.54 -10.36 8.18
N VAL A 69 -5.20 -11.47 7.89
CA VAL A 69 -6.62 -11.54 7.63
C VAL A 69 -7.28 -12.41 8.67
N GLY A 70 -8.53 -12.11 9.01
CA GLY A 70 -9.27 -12.92 9.98
C GLY A 70 -8.95 -12.59 11.41
N VAL A 71 -8.41 -11.41 11.67
CA VAL A 71 -8.05 -10.98 13.03
C VAL A 71 -9.14 -10.11 13.65
N GLY A 72 -10.39 -10.31 13.23
CA GLY A 72 -11.50 -9.44 13.62
C GLY A 72 -11.85 -9.43 15.09
N MET A 73 -11.32 -10.38 15.86
CA MET A 73 -11.54 -10.40 17.31
C MET A 73 -10.64 -9.40 18.04
N MET A 74 -9.68 -8.81 17.36
CA MET A 74 -8.73 -7.86 17.94
C MET A 74 -9.04 -6.46 17.48
N SER A 75 -8.72 -5.48 18.31
CA SER A 75 -8.85 -4.10 17.89
C SER A 75 -7.82 -3.81 16.81
N SER A 76 -8.17 -2.91 15.88
CA SER A 76 -7.25 -2.56 14.82
C SER A 76 -5.97 -1.95 15.35
N TYR A 77 -6.03 -1.27 16.52
CA TYR A 77 -4.83 -0.72 17.13
C TYR A 77 -3.85 -1.82 17.50
N GLY A 78 -4.37 -2.89 18.14
CA GLY A 78 -3.50 -3.97 18.57
C GLY A 78 -2.87 -4.70 17.42
N VAL A 79 -3.64 -4.96 16.38
CA VAL A 79 -3.12 -5.66 15.21
C VAL A 79 -2.08 -4.83 14.48
N ALA A 80 -2.37 -3.55 14.26
CA ALA A 80 -1.43 -2.68 13.57
C ALA A 80 -0.12 -2.56 14.35
N GLY A 81 -0.22 -2.35 15.66
CA GLY A 81 0.97 -2.24 16.50
C GLY A 81 1.83 -3.48 16.46
N ARG A 82 1.19 -4.66 16.48
CA ARG A 82 1.93 -5.91 16.42
C ARG A 82 2.61 -6.10 15.07
N MET A 83 1.94 -5.74 13.98
CA MET A 83 2.56 -5.83 12.67
C MET A 83 3.75 -4.88 12.54
N PHE A 84 3.61 -3.64 12.99
CA PHE A 84 4.72 -2.69 13.00
C PHE A 84 5.90 -3.24 13.78
N LYS A 85 5.61 -3.76 14.97
CA LYS A 85 6.67 -4.27 15.85
C LYS A 85 7.41 -5.43 15.18
N VAL A 86 6.67 -6.38 14.65
CA VAL A 86 7.26 -7.57 14.06
C VAL A 86 8.10 -7.22 12.84
N LEU A 87 7.53 -6.41 11.94
CA LEU A 87 8.26 -6.03 10.73
C LEU A 87 9.47 -5.18 11.06
N SER A 88 9.34 -4.27 12.02
CA SER A 88 10.45 -3.44 12.46
C SER A 88 11.58 -4.27 13.06
N GLN A 89 11.25 -5.27 13.86
CA GLN A 89 12.25 -6.14 14.47
C GLN A 89 13.04 -6.91 13.43
N HIS A 90 12.46 -7.14 12.27
CA HIS A 90 13.13 -7.84 11.18
C HIS A 90 13.71 -6.89 10.13
N GLY A 91 13.73 -5.59 10.42
CA GLY A 91 14.31 -4.62 9.52
C GLY A 91 13.51 -4.37 8.25
N VAL A 92 12.22 -4.68 8.27
CA VAL A 92 11.35 -4.52 7.09
C VAL A 92 10.65 -3.17 7.17
N ASN A 93 10.89 -2.32 6.18
CA ASN A 93 10.24 -1.02 6.10
C ASN A 93 8.86 -1.16 5.48
N ILE A 94 7.88 -0.45 6.03
CA ILE A 94 6.51 -0.46 5.53
C ILE A 94 6.32 0.78 4.66
N GLU A 95 6.02 0.55 3.36
CA GLU A 95 5.80 1.65 2.42
C GLU A 95 4.39 2.20 2.53
N MET A 96 3.41 1.32 2.70
CA MET A 96 2.00 1.69 2.84
C MET A 96 1.34 0.71 3.79
N ILE A 97 0.32 1.17 4.49
CA ILE A 97 -0.47 0.30 5.36
C ILE A 97 -1.93 0.67 5.18
N SER A 98 -2.78 -0.35 5.14
CA SER A 98 -4.23 -0.16 5.01
C SER A 98 -4.93 -1.15 5.91
N THR A 99 -5.99 -0.68 6.57
CA THR A 99 -6.76 -1.51 7.48
C THR A 99 -8.18 -1.66 6.98
N SER A 100 -8.79 -2.78 7.32
CA SER A 100 -10.20 -3.03 7.06
C SER A 100 -10.77 -3.82 8.23
N GLU A 101 -12.07 -4.11 8.18
CA GLU A 101 -12.71 -4.88 9.25
C GLU A 101 -12.15 -6.29 9.36
N ILE A 102 -11.61 -6.81 8.28
CA ILE A 102 -11.17 -8.21 8.26
C ILE A 102 -9.65 -8.36 8.34
N GLY A 103 -8.90 -7.26 8.32
CA GLY A 103 -7.46 -7.42 8.39
C GLY A 103 -6.67 -6.15 8.11
N ILE A 104 -5.38 -6.34 8.03
CA ILE A 104 -4.41 -5.27 7.77
C ILE A 104 -3.49 -5.71 6.65
N SER A 105 -3.24 -4.81 5.71
CA SER A 105 -2.32 -5.06 4.60
C SER A 105 -1.20 -4.04 4.60
N CYS A 106 0.01 -4.51 4.35
CA CYS A 106 1.19 -3.67 4.27
C CYS A 106 1.89 -3.88 2.95
N VAL A 107 2.34 -2.77 2.35
CA VAL A 107 3.20 -2.83 1.17
C VAL A 107 4.64 -2.75 1.66
N ILE A 108 5.46 -3.71 1.24
CA ILE A 108 6.86 -3.79 1.62
C ILE A 108 7.68 -4.09 0.38
N ASP A 109 8.99 -3.97 0.50
CA ASP A 109 9.89 -4.38 -0.57
C ASP A 109 9.75 -5.88 -0.80
N ALA A 110 9.64 -6.29 -2.06
CA ALA A 110 9.38 -7.69 -2.40
C ALA A 110 10.45 -8.64 -1.89
N MET A 111 11.68 -8.16 -1.72
CA MET A 111 12.75 -9.04 -1.24
C MET A 111 12.49 -9.56 0.18
N TYR A 112 11.64 -8.87 0.94
CA TYR A 112 11.31 -9.28 2.30
C TYR A 112 9.99 -10.04 2.40
N ALA A 113 9.36 -10.39 1.28
CA ALA A 113 8.02 -10.98 1.30
C ALA A 113 7.98 -12.28 2.12
N GLU A 114 8.91 -13.19 1.85
CA GLU A 114 8.90 -14.47 2.55
C GLU A 114 9.19 -14.31 4.03
N LEU A 115 10.18 -13.48 4.36
CA LEU A 115 10.50 -13.20 5.76
C LEU A 115 9.31 -12.60 6.49
N ALA A 116 8.64 -11.64 5.86
CA ALA A 116 7.50 -10.96 6.48
C ALA A 116 6.35 -11.94 6.73
N VAL A 117 6.03 -12.79 5.75
CA VAL A 117 4.95 -13.75 5.91
C VAL A 117 5.24 -14.68 7.09
N LYS A 118 6.46 -15.18 7.17
CA LYS A 118 6.84 -16.07 8.27
C LYS A 118 6.77 -15.36 9.63
N ALA A 119 7.26 -14.14 9.70
CA ALA A 119 7.28 -13.39 10.96
C ALA A 119 5.86 -13.06 11.42
N ILE A 120 5.01 -12.63 10.50
CA ILE A 120 3.63 -12.30 10.83
C ILE A 120 2.86 -13.56 11.22
N HIS A 121 3.07 -14.66 10.50
CA HIS A 121 2.42 -15.92 10.84
C HIS A 121 2.79 -16.34 12.26
N LYS A 122 4.07 -16.25 12.60
CA LYS A 122 4.50 -16.61 13.94
C LYS A 122 3.87 -15.72 14.99
N GLU A 123 3.80 -14.43 14.72
CA GLU A 123 3.26 -13.47 15.68
C GLU A 123 1.78 -13.71 15.97
N PHE A 124 0.99 -13.98 14.93
CA PHE A 124 -0.45 -14.03 15.08
C PHE A 124 -1.03 -15.43 15.22
N LEU A 125 -0.33 -16.45 14.76
CA LEU A 125 -0.86 -17.81 14.76
C LEU A 125 -0.13 -18.78 15.67
N GLU A 126 1.06 -18.40 16.14
CA GLU A 126 1.86 -19.30 16.99
C GLU A 126 2.05 -18.77 18.40
N ASN A 127 1.56 -17.57 18.67
CA ASN A 127 1.67 -16.99 20.01
C ASN A 127 0.33 -16.99 20.73
#